data_d4f41fc8f01e161b77619a53dcebb457
#
_entry.id   d4f41fc8f01e161b77619a53dcebb457
#
_cell.length_a   1.000
_cell.length_b   1.000
_cell.length_c   1.000
_cell.angle_alpha   90.00
_cell.angle_beta   90.00
_cell.angle_gamma   90.00
#
_symmetry.space_group_name_H-M   'P 1'
#
loop_
_entity.id
_entity.type
_entity.pdbx_description
1 polymer ?
#
loop_
_entity_poly.entity_id
_entity_poly.type
_entity_poly.pdbx_seq_one_letter_code
_entity_poly.pdbx_strand_id
1 'polypeptide(L)'
;MRHSFILSRSRPYRKNDNPHVEQKNDDKVRKLVGYWRYDTPEVVDLLNKLSEKADLLDNFFIPSSKLIKKIRDGNGRVIRRVYDRSRTPFQRLIECEELSEQEKQKLKKIFKSLDMIELRQENNKILQNLSDIKLQSSRKRIMI
;
A
#
# COMPACT_ATOMS: atom_id res chain seq x y z
N MET A 1 25.51 -4.72 9.68
CA MET A 1 25.75 -3.50 8.85
C MET A 1 24.74 -2.43 9.23
N ARG A 2 25.17 -1.19 9.51
CA ARG A 2 24.24 -0.07 9.72
C ARG A 2 23.81 0.44 8.33
N HIS A 3 22.54 0.26 7.99
CA HIS A 3 21.99 0.89 6.79
C HIS A 3 21.93 2.40 7.03
N SER A 4 22.69 3.18 6.26
CA SER A 4 22.57 4.64 6.27
C SER A 4 21.38 5.06 5.40
N PHE A 5 20.35 5.60 6.03
CA PHE A 5 19.22 6.19 5.31
C PHE A 5 19.53 7.65 4.99
N ILE A 6 19.37 8.03 3.72
CA ILE A 6 19.40 9.43 3.33
C ILE A 6 18.00 10.00 3.50
N LEU A 7 17.83 10.81 4.55
CA LEU A 7 16.58 11.53 4.76
C LEU A 7 16.54 12.76 3.85
N SER A 8 15.45 12.90 3.09
CA SER A 8 15.19 14.09 2.31
C SER A 8 13.84 14.69 2.73
N ARG A 9 13.73 16.00 2.64
CA ARG A 9 12.50 16.75 2.93
C ARG A 9 12.12 17.58 1.73
N SER A 10 10.84 17.57 1.37
CA SER A 10 10.30 18.47 0.37
C SER A 10 10.39 19.94 0.83
N ARG A 11 10.62 20.81 -0.12
CA ARG A 11 10.62 22.26 0.13
C ARG A 11 9.20 22.75 0.41
N PRO A 12 9.02 23.72 1.32
CA PRO A 12 7.70 24.31 1.55
C PRO A 12 7.10 24.85 0.25
N TYR A 13 5.81 24.60 0.05
CA TYR A 13 5.02 25.09 -1.11
C TYR A 13 5.49 24.62 -2.50
N ARG A 14 6.35 23.61 -2.60
CA ARG A 14 6.78 22.99 -3.87
C ARG A 14 6.04 21.70 -4.14
N LYS A 15 4.93 21.77 -4.89
CA LYS A 15 4.06 20.62 -5.20
C LYS A 15 4.78 19.46 -5.91
N ASN A 16 5.80 19.77 -6.70
CA ASN A 16 6.50 18.75 -7.51
C ASN A 16 7.60 18.00 -6.77
N ASP A 17 7.86 18.33 -5.50
CA ASP A 17 8.93 17.68 -4.74
C ASP A 17 8.54 16.27 -4.22
N ASN A 18 7.24 15.92 -4.21
CA ASN A 18 6.73 14.66 -3.66
C ASN A 18 5.87 13.80 -4.62
N PRO A 19 6.18 13.73 -5.93
CA PRO A 19 5.30 13.02 -6.87
C PRO A 19 5.13 11.53 -6.53
N HIS A 20 6.15 10.89 -5.96
CA HIS A 20 6.08 9.48 -5.58
C HIS A 20 5.23 9.25 -4.33
N VAL A 21 5.28 10.14 -3.35
CA VAL A 21 4.45 10.06 -2.14
C VAL A 21 3.00 10.31 -2.49
N GLU A 22 2.72 11.31 -3.32
CA GLU A 22 1.37 11.63 -3.79
C GLU A 22 0.77 10.47 -4.59
N GLN A 23 1.53 9.87 -5.52
CA GLN A 23 1.11 8.69 -6.26
C GLN A 23 0.81 7.51 -5.33
N LYS A 24 1.67 7.25 -4.34
CA LYS A 24 1.46 6.16 -3.38
C LYS A 24 0.25 6.40 -2.49
N ASN A 25 0.05 7.63 -2.04
CA ASN A 25 -1.15 8.00 -1.28
C ASN A 25 -2.43 7.79 -2.11
N ASP A 26 -2.42 8.17 -3.39
CA ASP A 26 -3.55 7.91 -4.28
C ASP A 26 -3.81 6.42 -4.45
N ASP A 27 -2.78 5.65 -4.80
CA ASP A 27 -2.90 4.21 -5.08
C ASP A 27 -3.30 3.39 -3.84
N LYS A 28 -2.77 3.71 -2.66
CA LYS A 28 -2.93 2.89 -1.45
C LYS A 28 -4.05 3.38 -0.52
N VAL A 29 -4.34 4.67 -0.52
CA VAL A 29 -5.32 5.27 0.39
C VAL A 29 -6.54 5.76 -0.38
N ARG A 30 -6.36 6.68 -1.33
CA ARG A 30 -7.48 7.34 -2.01
C ARG A 30 -8.35 6.39 -2.82
N LYS A 31 -7.74 5.44 -3.53
CA LYS A 31 -8.50 4.42 -4.28
C LYS A 31 -9.22 3.44 -3.36
N LEU A 32 -8.74 3.24 -2.15
CA LEU A 32 -9.37 2.33 -1.18
C LEU A 32 -10.54 2.99 -0.46
N VAL A 33 -10.36 4.20 0.08
CA VAL A 33 -11.34 4.86 0.96
C VAL A 33 -11.94 6.15 0.40
N GLY A 34 -11.43 6.68 -0.73
CA GLY A 34 -11.92 7.91 -1.36
C GLY A 34 -11.43 9.19 -0.66
N TYR A 35 -12.19 10.29 -0.87
CA TYR A 35 -11.81 11.65 -0.45
C TYR A 35 -12.68 12.20 0.69
N TRP A 36 -13.37 11.33 1.43
CA TRP A 36 -14.20 11.77 2.52
C TRP A 36 -13.33 12.22 3.72
N ARG A 37 -13.92 13.05 4.60
CA ARG A 37 -13.29 13.50 5.82
C ARG A 37 -13.46 12.46 6.93
N TYR A 38 -12.36 11.89 7.40
CA TYR A 38 -12.29 10.84 8.39
C TYR A 38 -11.71 11.41 9.69
N ASP A 39 -12.53 12.06 10.52
CA ASP A 39 -12.09 12.85 11.67
C ASP A 39 -12.70 12.40 13.02
N THR A 40 -13.52 11.36 13.03
CA THR A 40 -14.02 10.79 14.29
C THR A 40 -13.11 9.64 14.77
N PRO A 41 -12.89 9.48 16.09
CA PRO A 41 -12.07 8.40 16.62
C PRO A 41 -12.46 7.02 16.11
N GLU A 42 -13.76 6.71 16.09
CA GLU A 42 -14.29 5.44 15.58
C GLU A 42 -13.89 5.18 14.13
N VAL A 43 -13.97 6.19 13.27
CA VAL A 43 -13.60 6.08 11.85
C VAL A 43 -12.09 5.92 11.68
N VAL A 44 -11.29 6.60 12.50
CA VAL A 44 -9.83 6.44 12.50
C VAL A 44 -9.43 5.02 12.89
N ASP A 45 -10.08 4.42 13.89
CA ASP A 45 -9.84 3.03 14.29
C ASP A 45 -10.19 2.04 13.19
N LEU A 46 -11.30 2.26 12.47
CA LEU A 46 -11.66 1.44 11.32
C LEU A 46 -10.64 1.57 10.18
N LEU A 47 -10.14 2.78 9.91
CA LEU A 47 -9.09 3.00 8.91
C LEU A 47 -7.77 2.32 9.27
N ASN A 48 -7.37 2.37 10.54
CA ASN A 48 -6.18 1.68 11.00
C ASN A 48 -6.29 0.17 10.81
N LYS A 49 -7.41 -0.43 11.21
CA LYS A 49 -7.69 -1.86 10.99
C LYS A 49 -7.71 -2.22 9.51
N LEU A 50 -8.29 -1.37 8.66
CA LEU A 50 -8.30 -1.57 7.22
C LEU A 50 -6.90 -1.55 6.63
N SER A 51 -6.07 -0.57 7.05
CA SER A 51 -4.68 -0.47 6.59
C SER A 51 -3.86 -1.69 6.98
N GLU A 52 -3.95 -2.15 8.22
CA GLU A 52 -3.23 -3.34 8.69
C GLU A 52 -3.55 -4.58 7.83
N LYS A 53 -4.84 -4.80 7.55
CA LYS A 53 -5.26 -5.95 6.74
C LYS A 53 -4.96 -5.79 5.26
N ALA A 54 -5.06 -4.58 4.72
CA ALA A 54 -4.67 -4.28 3.35
C ALA A 54 -3.16 -4.47 3.15
N ASP A 55 -2.34 -4.06 4.12
CA ASP A 55 -0.90 -4.28 4.10
C ASP A 55 -0.53 -5.77 4.12
N LEU A 56 -1.26 -6.59 4.88
CA LEU A 56 -1.08 -8.05 4.84
C LEU A 56 -1.40 -8.63 3.47
N LEU A 57 -2.51 -8.21 2.84
CA LEU A 57 -2.85 -8.64 1.48
C LEU A 57 -1.77 -8.22 0.48
N ASP A 58 -1.37 -6.95 0.49
CA ASP A 58 -0.39 -6.42 -0.44
C ASP A 58 0.99 -7.08 -0.28
N ASN A 59 1.42 -7.31 0.95
CA ASN A 59 2.75 -7.84 1.23
C ASN A 59 2.86 -9.35 0.98
N PHE A 60 1.80 -10.11 1.24
CA PHE A 60 1.86 -11.57 1.16
C PHE A 60 1.22 -12.15 -0.10
N PHE A 61 0.20 -11.49 -0.67
CA PHE A 61 -0.60 -12.08 -1.75
C PHE A 61 -0.62 -11.29 -3.05
N ILE A 62 -0.35 -9.97 -3.03
CA ILE A 62 -0.42 -9.16 -4.25
C ILE A 62 0.96 -9.02 -4.89
N PRO A 63 1.20 -9.67 -6.06
CA PRO A 63 2.49 -9.57 -6.74
C PRO A 63 2.64 -8.23 -7.47
N SER A 64 3.87 -7.77 -7.57
CA SER A 64 4.25 -6.58 -8.32
C SER A 64 5.53 -6.80 -9.12
N SER A 65 5.66 -6.09 -10.24
CA SER A 65 6.87 -6.12 -11.06
C SER A 65 7.67 -4.84 -10.87
N LYS A 66 9.00 -4.97 -10.73
CA LYS A 66 9.92 -3.83 -10.63
C LYS A 66 10.54 -3.54 -11.99
N LEU A 67 10.66 -2.26 -12.32
CA LEU A 67 11.34 -1.82 -13.55
C LEU A 67 12.84 -2.10 -13.45
N ILE A 68 13.37 -2.98 -14.33
CA ILE A 68 14.78 -3.32 -14.42
C ILE A 68 15.52 -2.29 -15.26
N LYS A 69 15.02 -2.03 -16.48
CA LYS A 69 15.66 -1.08 -17.39
C LYS A 69 14.68 -0.41 -18.34
N LYS A 70 15.05 0.78 -18.79
CA LYS A 70 14.39 1.50 -19.87
C LYS A 70 15.27 1.45 -21.11
N ILE A 71 14.74 0.92 -22.22
CA ILE A 71 15.38 0.95 -23.53
C ILE A 71 15.00 2.27 -24.18
N ARG A 72 16.00 3.04 -24.65
CA ARG A 72 15.81 4.34 -25.27
C ARG A 72 16.27 4.31 -26.71
N ASP A 73 15.67 5.15 -27.57
CA ASP A 73 16.14 5.41 -28.93
C ASP A 73 17.36 6.37 -28.93
N GLY A 74 17.90 6.66 -30.12
CA GLY A 74 19.02 7.56 -30.31
C GLY A 74 18.74 9.01 -29.83
N ASN A 75 17.46 9.39 -29.66
CA ASN A 75 17.02 10.70 -29.18
C ASN A 75 16.73 10.71 -27.68
N GLY A 76 17.01 9.61 -26.96
CA GLY A 76 16.78 9.48 -25.51
C GLY A 76 15.33 9.16 -25.13
N ARG A 77 14.40 8.99 -26.07
CA ARG A 77 13.01 8.65 -25.82
C ARG A 77 12.87 7.17 -25.41
N VAL A 78 12.06 6.89 -24.36
CA VAL A 78 11.83 5.52 -23.91
C VAL A 78 10.95 4.78 -24.91
N ILE A 79 11.51 3.76 -25.57
CA ILE A 79 10.82 2.87 -26.51
C ILE A 79 10.20 1.68 -25.81
N ARG A 80 10.91 1.13 -24.80
CA ARG A 80 10.48 -0.07 -24.08
C ARG A 80 10.90 -0.02 -22.61
N ARG A 81 10.02 -0.53 -21.75
CA ARG A 81 10.31 -0.79 -20.31
C ARG A 81 10.40 -2.28 -20.10
N VAL A 82 11.47 -2.73 -19.45
CA VAL A 82 11.68 -4.14 -19.10
C VAL A 82 11.48 -4.27 -17.60
N TYR A 83 10.59 -5.18 -17.22
CA TYR A 83 10.26 -5.46 -15.82
C TYR A 83 10.78 -6.83 -15.42
N ASP A 84 11.00 -7.03 -14.14
CA ASP A 84 11.30 -8.34 -13.57
C ASP A 84 10.04 -9.23 -13.53
N ARG A 85 10.24 -10.50 -13.15
CA ARG A 85 9.13 -11.41 -12.88
C ARG A 85 8.29 -10.87 -11.72
N SER A 86 6.97 -10.89 -11.91
CA SER A 86 6.02 -10.47 -10.88
C SER A 86 6.13 -11.37 -9.64
N ARG A 87 6.36 -10.77 -8.47
CA ARG A 87 6.52 -11.45 -7.17
C ARG A 87 5.91 -10.61 -6.07
N THR A 88 5.41 -11.27 -5.02
CA THR A 88 4.97 -10.57 -3.82
C THR A 88 6.18 -10.00 -3.04
N PRO A 89 6.02 -8.95 -2.22
CA PRO A 89 7.06 -8.51 -1.30
C PRO A 89 7.59 -9.65 -0.41
N PHE A 90 6.71 -10.51 0.09
CA PHE A 90 7.08 -11.70 0.84
C PHE A 90 8.03 -12.62 0.06
N GLN A 91 7.69 -12.96 -1.19
CA GLN A 91 8.54 -13.81 -2.03
C GLN A 91 9.94 -13.20 -2.24
N ARG A 92 9.99 -11.87 -2.47
CA ARG A 92 11.26 -11.15 -2.63
C ARG A 92 12.12 -11.20 -1.37
N LEU A 93 11.51 -11.10 -0.18
CA LEU A 93 12.22 -11.22 1.10
C LEU A 93 12.75 -12.63 1.34
N ILE A 94 11.98 -13.66 1.01
CA ILE A 94 12.45 -15.05 1.13
C ILE A 94 13.64 -15.35 0.21
N GLU A 95 13.66 -14.75 -0.99
CA GLU A 95 14.76 -14.89 -1.94
C GLU A 95 15.97 -13.99 -1.61
N CYS A 96 15.86 -13.05 -0.68
CA CYS A 96 16.92 -12.14 -0.30
C CYS A 96 18.00 -12.88 0.51
N GLU A 97 19.25 -12.75 0.10
CA GLU A 97 20.40 -13.39 0.78
C GLU A 97 20.77 -12.67 2.08
N GLU A 98 20.46 -11.37 2.19
CA GLU A 98 20.77 -10.55 3.38
C GLU A 98 19.87 -10.87 4.58
N LEU A 99 18.73 -11.53 4.35
CA LEU A 99 17.79 -11.88 5.40
C LEU A 99 18.20 -13.20 6.07
N SER A 100 18.28 -13.22 7.40
CA SER A 100 18.62 -14.41 8.17
C SER A 100 17.56 -15.52 8.02
N GLU A 101 17.98 -16.78 8.13
CA GLU A 101 17.05 -17.91 8.06
C GLU A 101 16.01 -17.88 9.19
N GLN A 102 16.35 -17.34 10.35
CA GLN A 102 15.38 -17.17 11.44
C GLN A 102 14.26 -16.20 11.09
N GLU A 103 14.59 -15.08 10.42
CA GLU A 103 13.61 -14.11 9.95
C GLU A 103 12.76 -14.68 8.82
N LYS A 104 13.36 -15.40 7.88
CA LYS A 104 12.63 -16.13 6.82
C LYS A 104 11.64 -17.13 7.41
N GLN A 105 12.01 -17.87 8.46
CA GLN A 105 11.11 -18.81 9.13
C GLN A 105 9.95 -18.11 9.84
N LYS A 106 10.18 -16.95 10.47
CA LYS A 106 9.10 -16.12 11.04
C LYS A 106 8.11 -15.69 9.97
N LEU A 107 8.60 -15.16 8.84
CA LEU A 107 7.75 -14.74 7.71
C LEU A 107 6.96 -15.91 7.13
N LYS A 108 7.56 -17.09 6.98
CA LYS A 108 6.86 -18.29 6.52
C LYS A 108 5.77 -18.75 7.50
N LYS A 109 5.97 -18.62 8.82
CA LYS A 109 4.94 -18.91 9.83
C LYS A 109 3.76 -17.93 9.71
N ILE A 110 4.05 -16.64 9.58
CA ILE A 110 3.00 -15.62 9.36
C ILE A 110 2.22 -15.94 8.09
N PHE A 111 2.90 -16.19 6.96
CA PHE A 111 2.24 -16.51 5.69
C PHE A 111 1.31 -17.73 5.81
N LYS A 112 1.73 -18.79 6.53
CA LYS A 112 0.90 -19.98 6.75
C LYS A 112 -0.34 -19.75 7.61
N SER A 113 -0.32 -18.72 8.47
CA SER A 113 -1.47 -18.36 9.32
C SER A 113 -2.45 -17.39 8.65
N LEU A 114 -2.12 -16.90 7.43
CA LEU A 114 -2.97 -15.95 6.71
C LEU A 114 -3.84 -16.67 5.69
N ASP A 115 -5.12 -16.29 5.63
CA ASP A 115 -6.03 -16.65 4.56
C ASP A 115 -6.39 -15.40 3.73
N MET A 116 -6.12 -15.48 2.41
CA MET A 116 -6.36 -14.36 1.50
C MET A 116 -7.87 -14.04 1.38
N ILE A 117 -8.72 -15.07 1.42
CA ILE A 117 -10.17 -14.90 1.26
C ILE A 117 -10.74 -14.24 2.52
N GLU A 118 -10.33 -14.72 3.69
CA GLU A 118 -10.72 -14.13 4.97
C GLU A 118 -10.30 -12.66 5.09
N LEU A 119 -9.04 -12.35 4.79
CA LEU A 119 -8.54 -10.98 4.79
C LEU A 119 -9.33 -10.06 3.84
N ARG A 120 -9.70 -10.54 2.65
CA ARG A 120 -10.55 -9.78 1.73
C ARG A 120 -11.96 -9.56 2.26
N GLN A 121 -12.57 -10.59 2.84
CA GLN A 121 -13.90 -10.47 3.44
C GLN A 121 -13.91 -9.48 4.59
N GLU A 122 -12.89 -9.51 5.44
CA GLU A 122 -12.74 -8.54 6.54
C GLU A 122 -12.55 -7.11 6.05
N ASN A 123 -11.71 -6.90 5.04
CA ASN A 123 -11.55 -5.59 4.41
C ASN A 123 -12.87 -5.08 3.83
N ASN A 124 -13.64 -5.94 3.14
CA ASN A 124 -14.93 -5.56 2.59
C ASN A 124 -15.94 -5.19 3.67
N LYS A 125 -15.96 -5.90 4.81
CA LYS A 125 -16.82 -5.55 5.95
C LYS A 125 -16.46 -4.18 6.53
N ILE A 126 -15.16 -3.88 6.67
CA ILE A 126 -14.71 -2.56 7.17
C ILE A 126 -15.08 -1.45 6.19
N LEU A 127 -14.89 -1.66 4.89
CA LEU A 127 -15.28 -0.71 3.85
C LEU A 127 -16.79 -0.45 3.83
N GLN A 128 -17.60 -1.49 4.04
CA GLN A 128 -19.05 -1.36 4.16
C GLN A 128 -19.42 -0.49 5.37
N ASN A 129 -18.84 -0.77 6.55
CA ASN A 129 -19.08 0.02 7.76
C ASN A 129 -18.70 1.51 7.56
N LEU A 130 -17.55 1.78 6.92
CA LEU A 130 -17.15 3.15 6.59
C LEU A 130 -18.15 3.84 5.64
N SER A 131 -18.68 3.12 4.67
CA SER A 131 -19.70 3.61 3.73
C SER A 131 -21.01 3.94 4.47
N ASP A 132 -21.45 3.10 5.39
CA ASP A 132 -22.66 3.30 6.16
C ASP A 132 -22.58 4.54 7.08
N ILE A 133 -21.43 4.71 7.75
CA ILE A 133 -21.16 5.91 8.57
C ILE A 133 -21.19 7.17 7.70
N LYS A 134 -20.58 7.12 6.50
CA LYS A 134 -20.60 8.22 5.55
C LYS A 134 -22.04 8.60 5.13
N LEU A 135 -22.86 7.62 4.80
CA LEU A 135 -24.26 7.85 4.41
C LEU A 135 -25.08 8.46 5.53
N GLN A 136 -24.90 7.98 6.78
CA GLN A 136 -25.58 8.53 7.95
C GLN A 136 -25.18 9.98 8.22
N SER A 137 -23.90 10.32 8.12
CA SER A 137 -23.41 11.68 8.32
C SER A 137 -23.91 12.66 7.24
N SER A 138 -24.03 12.18 5.99
CA SER A 138 -24.57 12.99 4.89
C SER A 138 -26.06 13.28 5.08
N ARG A 139 -26.86 12.30 5.56
CA ARG A 139 -28.28 12.48 5.87
C ARG A 139 -28.52 13.50 6.99
N LYS A 140 -27.69 13.48 8.04
CA LYS A 140 -27.80 14.48 9.14
C LYS A 140 -27.52 15.91 8.68
N ARG A 141 -26.70 16.13 7.66
CA ARG A 141 -26.40 17.47 7.10
C ARG A 141 -27.51 18.02 6.22
N ILE A 142 -28.38 17.18 5.66
CA ILE A 142 -29.50 17.61 4.80
C ILE A 142 -30.73 17.96 5.64
N MET A 143 -30.82 17.50 6.89
CA MET A 143 -31.94 17.75 7.81
C MET A 143 -31.75 19.00 8.69
N ILE A 144 -30.71 19.79 8.50
CA ILE A 144 -30.44 21.08 9.13
C ILE A 144 -30.54 22.18 8.07
#